data_8f01f94152fcb72c1b89f6759d780a1e
#
_entry.id   8f01f94152fcb72c1b89f6759d780a1e
#
_cell.length_a   1.000
_cell.length_b   1.000
_cell.length_c   1.000
_cell.angle_alpha   90.00
_cell.angle_beta   90.00
_cell.angle_gamma   90.00
#
_symmetry.space_group_name_H-M   'P 1'
#
loop_
_entity.id
_entity.type
_entity.pdbx_description
1 polymer ?
#
loop_
_entity_poly.entity_id
_entity_poly.type
_entity_poly.pdbx_seq_one_letter_code
_entity_poly.pdbx_strand_id
1 'polypeptide(L)'
;MNLYSLRNLITGNGAVWLKLNTSDLEKMVEKTLYRKNLDLRGKNVLDLGCGTGTMLSYLSRKQKINPFGVDLSRLNLYQCRKKMESGNFFRQDIIKYLDVTKTKFDMVILYGVIGCFTVDQQRIIIDKISSILNVGGVLWIGANIYTDSSYKFQTYPVPRGFYEELCNTNKSLDLEEFSELEVFGNGKYDPDQTTVLLTKITF
;
A
#
# COMPACT_ATOMS: atom_id res chain seq x y z
N MET A 1 12.81 14.77 2.17
CA MET A 1 13.06 13.59 1.29
C MET A 1 14.44 13.08 1.64
N ASN A 2 14.55 11.83 2.12
CA ASN A 2 15.85 11.29 2.53
C ASN A 2 16.66 10.79 1.31
N LEU A 3 17.98 10.59 1.49
CA LEU A 3 18.90 10.12 0.43
C LEU A 3 18.46 8.81 -0.22
N TYR A 4 17.70 7.99 0.48
CA TYR A 4 17.20 6.70 0.01
C TYR A 4 16.05 6.87 -1.01
N SER A 5 15.11 7.77 -0.74
CA SER A 5 14.04 8.10 -1.69
C SER A 5 14.60 8.71 -2.97
N LEU A 6 15.71 9.48 -2.86
CA LEU A 6 16.40 10.05 -4.01
C LEU A 6 17.08 8.96 -4.85
N ARG A 7 17.72 7.98 -4.21
CA ARG A 7 18.40 6.87 -4.90
C ARG A 7 17.39 5.98 -5.65
N ASN A 8 16.26 5.66 -5.05
CA ASN A 8 15.20 4.88 -5.71
C ASN A 8 14.53 5.64 -6.85
N LEU A 9 14.41 6.96 -6.75
CA LEU A 9 13.96 7.83 -7.84
C LEU A 9 14.88 7.74 -9.07
N ILE A 10 16.19 7.61 -8.86
CA ILE A 10 17.21 7.58 -9.93
C ILE A 10 17.36 6.17 -10.53
N THR A 11 17.30 5.13 -9.70
CA THR A 11 17.63 3.76 -10.13
C THR A 11 16.42 2.97 -10.63
N GLY A 12 15.19 3.46 -10.42
CA GLY A 12 13.97 2.73 -10.80
C GLY A 12 13.71 1.45 -9.99
N ASN A 13 14.54 1.17 -8.98
CA ASN A 13 14.47 -0.03 -8.15
C ASN A 13 13.47 0.15 -6.99
N GLY A 14 12.24 0.54 -7.31
CA GLY A 14 11.18 0.73 -6.29
C GLY A 14 10.81 -0.52 -5.49
N ALA A 15 11.25 -1.71 -5.91
CA ALA A 15 10.95 -2.99 -5.25
C ALA A 15 12.07 -3.50 -4.32
N VAL A 16 13.05 -2.67 -3.96
CA VAL A 16 14.21 -3.10 -3.16
C VAL A 16 13.83 -3.48 -1.72
N TRP A 17 12.66 -3.07 -1.24
CA TRP A 17 12.20 -3.35 0.11
C TRP A 17 11.65 -4.77 0.29
N LEU A 18 11.07 -5.30 -0.74
CA LEU A 18 10.50 -6.62 -0.71
C LEU A 18 11.45 -7.51 -1.50
N LYS A 19 12.24 -8.33 -0.83
CA LYS A 19 12.89 -9.49 -1.45
C LYS A 19 11.86 -10.48 -2.00
N LEU A 20 10.64 -10.00 -2.20
CA LEU A 20 9.52 -10.75 -2.75
C LEU A 20 9.66 -10.80 -4.26
N ASN A 21 9.68 -11.99 -4.81
CA ASN A 21 9.50 -12.16 -6.24
C ASN A 21 8.03 -11.89 -6.63
N THR A 22 7.76 -11.76 -7.91
CA THR A 22 6.41 -11.49 -8.42
C THR A 22 5.39 -12.53 -7.95
N SER A 23 5.78 -13.80 -7.87
CA SER A 23 4.91 -14.89 -7.42
C SER A 23 4.48 -14.74 -5.96
N ASP A 24 5.38 -14.27 -5.08
CA ASP A 24 5.06 -14.08 -3.67
C ASP A 24 4.10 -12.90 -3.49
N LEU A 25 4.31 -11.80 -4.24
CA LEU A 25 3.36 -10.68 -4.27
C LEU A 25 1.97 -11.12 -4.76
N GLU A 26 1.91 -11.94 -5.80
CA GLU A 26 0.66 -12.46 -6.33
C GLU A 26 -0.09 -13.31 -5.29
N LYS A 27 0.61 -14.21 -4.60
CA LYS A 27 0.02 -15.03 -3.51
C LYS A 27 -0.50 -14.16 -2.37
N MET A 28 0.23 -13.12 -2.01
CA MET A 28 -0.16 -12.20 -0.95
C MET A 28 -1.45 -11.44 -1.33
N VAL A 29 -1.53 -10.94 -2.57
CA VAL A 29 -2.74 -10.31 -3.10
C VAL A 29 -3.93 -11.30 -3.04
N GLU A 30 -3.75 -12.52 -3.53
CA GLU A 30 -4.81 -13.55 -3.52
C GLU A 30 -5.32 -13.83 -2.10
N LYS A 31 -4.42 -14.00 -1.13
CA LYS A 31 -4.80 -14.24 0.26
C LYS A 31 -5.56 -13.05 0.86
N THR A 32 -5.11 -11.82 0.57
CA THR A 32 -5.80 -10.60 1.03
C THR A 32 -7.22 -10.51 0.47
N LEU A 33 -7.38 -10.75 -0.84
CA LEU A 33 -8.70 -10.76 -1.48
C LEU A 33 -9.61 -11.83 -0.89
N TYR A 34 -9.09 -13.05 -0.70
CA TYR A 34 -9.84 -14.15 -0.12
C TYR A 34 -10.27 -13.87 1.33
N ARG A 35 -9.35 -13.37 2.16
CA ARG A 35 -9.62 -13.06 3.58
C ARG A 35 -10.74 -12.05 3.75
N LYS A 36 -10.79 -11.02 2.89
CA LYS A 36 -11.83 -9.98 2.90
C LYS A 36 -13.03 -10.29 2.00
N ASN A 37 -13.04 -11.43 1.32
CA ASN A 37 -14.06 -11.77 0.31
C ASN A 37 -14.28 -10.60 -0.69
N LEU A 38 -13.17 -10.01 -1.15
CA LEU A 38 -13.21 -8.82 -2.00
C LEU A 38 -13.49 -9.18 -3.46
N ASP A 39 -14.58 -8.67 -4.00
CA ASP A 39 -14.82 -8.60 -5.44
C ASP A 39 -14.50 -7.19 -5.95
N LEU A 40 -13.38 -7.10 -6.68
CA LEU A 40 -12.88 -5.83 -7.20
C LEU A 40 -13.23 -5.61 -8.68
N ARG A 41 -14.07 -6.44 -9.29
CA ARG A 41 -14.44 -6.31 -10.71
C ARG A 41 -15.11 -4.96 -11.00
N GLY A 42 -14.50 -4.18 -11.91
CA GLY A 42 -14.94 -2.84 -12.25
C GLY A 42 -14.75 -1.79 -11.16
N LYS A 43 -14.09 -2.14 -10.05
CA LYS A 43 -13.84 -1.27 -8.90
C LYS A 43 -12.62 -0.39 -9.11
N ASN A 44 -12.61 0.78 -8.48
CA ASN A 44 -11.48 1.68 -8.47
C ASN A 44 -10.44 1.22 -7.44
N VAL A 45 -9.26 0.88 -7.90
CA VAL A 45 -8.14 0.46 -7.04
C VAL A 45 -6.97 1.43 -7.21
N LEU A 46 -6.56 2.05 -6.12
CA LEU A 46 -5.43 2.99 -6.05
C LEU A 46 -4.22 2.33 -5.40
N ASP A 47 -3.07 2.43 -6.04
CA ASP A 47 -1.78 2.01 -5.47
C ASP A 47 -0.88 3.25 -5.29
N LEU A 48 -0.61 3.60 -4.03
CA LEU A 48 0.20 4.74 -3.63
C LEU A 48 1.66 4.31 -3.46
N GLY A 49 2.53 4.80 -4.31
CA GLY A 49 3.89 4.29 -4.48
C GLY A 49 3.93 3.04 -5.34
N CYS A 50 3.14 3.02 -6.42
CA CYS A 50 2.86 1.82 -7.22
C CYS A 50 4.09 1.19 -7.89
N GLY A 51 5.25 1.83 -7.87
CA GLY A 51 6.47 1.34 -8.50
C GLY A 51 6.22 1.01 -9.97
N THR A 52 6.63 -0.18 -10.39
CA THR A 52 6.42 -0.67 -11.77
C THR A 52 5.04 -1.27 -12.03
N GLY A 53 4.09 -1.09 -11.11
CA GLY A 53 2.70 -1.50 -11.24
C GLY A 53 2.45 -3.00 -11.12
N THR A 54 3.29 -3.74 -10.41
CA THR A 54 3.18 -5.21 -10.32
C THR A 54 1.85 -5.63 -9.70
N MET A 55 1.45 -5.04 -8.58
CA MET A 55 0.19 -5.37 -7.89
C MET A 55 -1.03 -4.98 -8.73
N LEU A 56 -1.05 -3.76 -9.26
CA LEU A 56 -2.14 -3.30 -10.14
C LEU A 56 -2.28 -4.15 -11.40
N SER A 57 -1.17 -4.50 -12.04
CA SER A 57 -1.17 -5.35 -13.24
C SER A 57 -1.74 -6.74 -12.92
N TYR A 58 -1.38 -7.31 -11.78
CA TYR A 58 -1.94 -8.58 -11.34
C TYR A 58 -3.45 -8.50 -11.12
N LEU A 59 -3.91 -7.51 -10.35
CA LEU A 59 -5.34 -7.28 -10.08
C LEU A 59 -6.13 -7.01 -11.37
N SER A 60 -5.56 -6.24 -12.30
CA SER A 60 -6.19 -5.96 -13.60
C SER A 60 -6.42 -7.23 -14.42
N ARG A 61 -5.45 -8.15 -14.42
CA ARG A 61 -5.59 -9.44 -15.13
C ARG A 61 -6.61 -10.36 -14.46
N LYS A 62 -6.62 -10.39 -13.12
CA LYS A 62 -7.47 -11.33 -12.35
C LYS A 62 -8.90 -10.85 -12.18
N GLN A 63 -9.10 -9.56 -11.95
CA GLN A 63 -10.40 -9.01 -11.55
C GLN A 63 -10.91 -7.86 -12.43
N LYS A 64 -10.18 -7.47 -13.49
CA LYS A 64 -10.60 -6.39 -14.39
C LYS A 64 -10.96 -5.10 -13.63
N ILE A 65 -10.07 -4.66 -12.74
CA ILE A 65 -10.22 -3.42 -11.97
C ILE A 65 -10.07 -2.18 -12.85
N ASN A 66 -10.44 -1.01 -12.31
CA ASN A 66 -10.05 0.30 -12.82
C ASN A 66 -8.77 0.75 -12.06
N PRO A 67 -7.55 0.59 -12.61
CA PRO A 67 -6.33 0.84 -11.89
C PRO A 67 -5.96 2.32 -11.86
N PHE A 68 -5.54 2.77 -10.67
CA PHE A 68 -4.95 4.09 -10.42
C PHE A 68 -3.60 3.89 -9.73
N GLY A 69 -2.55 4.55 -10.22
CA GLY A 69 -1.21 4.45 -9.64
C GLY A 69 -0.57 5.80 -9.45
N VAL A 70 0.06 6.01 -8.31
CA VAL A 70 0.82 7.21 -7.97
C VAL A 70 2.24 6.83 -7.65
N ASP A 71 3.23 7.45 -8.31
CA ASP A 71 4.65 7.25 -8.04
C ASP A 71 5.44 8.51 -8.41
N LEU A 72 6.58 8.75 -7.77
CA LEU A 72 7.47 9.85 -8.09
C LEU A 72 8.34 9.56 -9.32
N SER A 73 8.60 8.29 -9.62
CA SER A 73 9.49 7.86 -10.68
C SER A 73 8.77 7.83 -12.04
N ARG A 74 9.25 8.68 -12.95
CA ARG A 74 8.78 8.68 -14.35
C ARG A 74 9.00 7.31 -15.03
N LEU A 75 10.11 6.65 -14.71
CA LEU A 75 10.46 5.35 -15.29
C LEU A 75 9.52 4.25 -14.81
N ASN A 76 9.18 4.24 -13.51
CA ASN A 76 8.21 3.30 -12.94
C ASN A 76 6.84 3.44 -13.64
N LEU A 77 6.35 4.66 -13.76
CA LEU A 77 5.05 4.93 -14.40
C LEU A 77 5.04 4.59 -15.90
N TYR A 78 6.18 4.75 -16.58
CA TYR A 78 6.31 4.28 -17.96
C TYR A 78 6.16 2.76 -18.05
N GLN A 79 6.75 2.02 -17.10
CA GLN A 79 6.59 0.56 -17.05
C GLN A 79 5.17 0.15 -16.69
N CYS A 80 4.49 0.88 -15.78
CA CYS A 80 3.06 0.66 -15.49
C CYS A 80 2.22 0.74 -16.77
N ARG A 81 2.39 1.82 -17.54
CA ARG A 81 1.65 2.02 -18.80
C ARG A 81 1.94 0.97 -19.86
N LYS A 82 3.14 0.38 -19.84
CA LYS A 82 3.46 -0.75 -20.73
C LYS A 82 2.83 -2.06 -20.31
N LYS A 83 2.62 -2.27 -19.02
CA LYS A 83 2.03 -3.52 -18.48
C LYS A 83 0.51 -3.55 -18.54
N MET A 84 -0.12 -2.38 -18.58
CA MET A 84 -1.57 -2.24 -18.49
C MET A 84 -2.09 -1.40 -19.66
N GLU A 85 -3.04 -1.96 -20.41
CA GLU A 85 -3.65 -1.30 -21.57
C GLU A 85 -4.46 -0.06 -21.17
N SER A 86 -5.03 -0.07 -19.97
CA SER A 86 -5.79 1.03 -19.40
C SER A 86 -5.36 1.31 -17.96
N GLY A 87 -5.51 2.55 -17.51
CA GLY A 87 -5.23 2.94 -16.14
C GLY A 87 -4.85 4.42 -16.03
N ASN A 88 -4.97 4.94 -14.83
CA ASN A 88 -4.69 6.32 -14.49
C ASN A 88 -3.40 6.39 -13.65
N PHE A 89 -2.31 6.87 -14.25
CA PHE A 89 -0.99 6.89 -13.61
C PHE A 89 -0.47 8.31 -13.48
N PHE A 90 -0.24 8.74 -12.22
CA PHE A 90 0.11 10.11 -11.86
C PHE A 90 1.53 10.18 -11.31
N ARG A 91 2.34 11.07 -11.90
CA ARG A 91 3.65 11.41 -11.32
C ARG A 91 3.48 12.49 -10.28
N GLN A 92 3.27 12.09 -9.04
CA GLN A 92 3.00 13.02 -7.95
C GLN A 92 3.46 12.47 -6.60
N ASP A 93 3.71 13.38 -5.66
CA ASP A 93 3.86 13.04 -4.24
C ASP A 93 2.52 12.52 -3.69
N ILE A 94 2.57 11.51 -2.81
CA ILE A 94 1.39 10.84 -2.27
C ILE A 94 0.49 11.82 -1.53
N ILE A 95 1.05 12.66 -0.64
CA ILE A 95 0.26 13.61 0.16
C ILE A 95 -0.42 14.62 -0.77
N LYS A 96 0.33 15.17 -1.73
CA LYS A 96 -0.21 16.11 -2.71
C LYS A 96 -1.31 15.50 -3.59
N TYR A 97 -1.17 14.24 -3.96
CA TYR A 97 -2.23 13.54 -4.71
C TYR A 97 -3.50 13.40 -3.87
N LEU A 98 -3.34 12.98 -2.61
CA LEU A 98 -4.45 12.84 -1.67
C LEU A 98 -5.15 14.18 -1.37
N ASP A 99 -4.43 15.30 -1.43
CA ASP A 99 -5.01 16.64 -1.22
C ASP A 99 -5.96 17.09 -2.34
N VAL A 100 -5.74 16.60 -3.55
CA VAL A 100 -6.46 17.13 -4.73
C VAL A 100 -7.44 16.12 -5.35
N THR A 101 -7.28 14.82 -5.09
CA THR A 101 -8.14 13.81 -5.68
C THR A 101 -9.56 13.88 -5.13
N LYS A 102 -10.54 13.82 -6.05
CA LYS A 102 -11.97 13.70 -5.71
C LYS A 102 -12.51 12.31 -5.99
N THR A 103 -11.69 11.46 -6.60
CA THR A 103 -12.05 10.09 -6.92
C THR A 103 -12.20 9.27 -5.63
N LYS A 104 -13.26 8.47 -5.56
CA LYS A 104 -13.46 7.50 -4.49
C LYS A 104 -12.95 6.14 -4.93
N PHE A 105 -12.44 5.38 -3.96
CA PHE A 105 -11.80 4.09 -4.21
C PHE A 105 -12.43 2.99 -3.38
N ASP A 106 -12.50 1.80 -3.94
CA ASP A 106 -12.96 0.59 -3.27
C ASP A 106 -11.80 -0.13 -2.59
N MET A 107 -10.58 0.11 -3.08
CA MET A 107 -9.37 -0.35 -2.44
C MET A 107 -8.23 0.66 -2.64
N VAL A 108 -7.48 0.92 -1.58
CA VAL A 108 -6.22 1.66 -1.61
C VAL A 108 -5.10 0.76 -1.11
N ILE A 109 -4.02 0.68 -1.86
CA ILE A 109 -2.81 -0.08 -1.53
C ILE A 109 -1.72 0.90 -1.13
N LEU A 110 -1.09 0.66 0.01
CA LEU A 110 0.02 1.44 0.56
C LEU A 110 1.10 0.46 1.03
N TYR A 111 1.63 -0.32 0.08
CA TYR A 111 2.53 -1.43 0.40
C TYR A 111 3.98 -1.09 0.10
N GLY A 112 4.87 -1.27 1.10
CA GLY A 112 6.30 -1.02 0.98
C GLY A 112 6.70 0.45 0.84
N VAL A 113 5.82 1.39 1.15
CA VAL A 113 6.07 2.84 1.02
C VAL A 113 5.74 3.62 2.28
N ILE A 114 4.83 3.14 3.12
CA ILE A 114 4.37 3.88 4.31
C ILE A 114 5.52 4.21 5.27
N GLY A 115 6.46 3.31 5.45
CA GLY A 115 7.65 3.52 6.29
C GLY A 115 8.61 4.62 5.80
N CYS A 116 8.44 5.16 4.58
CA CYS A 116 9.20 6.33 4.10
C CYS A 116 8.73 7.65 4.72
N PHE A 117 7.59 7.66 5.41
CA PHE A 117 6.96 8.81 6.03
C PHE A 117 7.15 8.78 7.55
N THR A 118 7.31 9.96 8.17
CA THR A 118 7.32 10.06 9.64
C THR A 118 6.00 9.55 10.21
N VAL A 119 5.98 9.17 11.49
CA VAL A 119 4.76 8.65 12.15
C VAL A 119 3.58 9.61 12.01
N ASP A 120 3.82 10.93 12.18
CA ASP A 120 2.78 11.96 12.00
C ASP A 120 2.28 12.03 10.55
N GLN A 121 3.20 11.92 9.57
CA GLN A 121 2.81 11.87 8.17
C GLN A 121 2.02 10.60 7.84
N GLN A 122 2.35 9.46 8.46
CA GLN A 122 1.59 8.23 8.30
C GLN A 122 0.15 8.40 8.79
N ARG A 123 -0.07 9.03 9.95
CA ARG A 123 -1.42 9.39 10.44
C ARG A 123 -2.18 10.25 9.41
N ILE A 124 -1.56 11.34 8.96
CA ILE A 124 -2.15 12.24 7.97
C ILE A 124 -2.52 11.51 6.68
N ILE A 125 -1.65 10.62 6.19
CA ILE A 125 -1.90 9.85 4.97
C ILE A 125 -3.10 8.93 5.15
N ILE A 126 -3.18 8.20 6.27
CA ILE A 126 -4.27 7.27 6.54
C ILE A 126 -5.61 8.01 6.69
N ASP A 127 -5.63 9.14 7.39
CA ASP A 127 -6.84 9.97 7.52
C ASP A 127 -7.32 10.50 6.15
N LYS A 128 -6.39 10.97 5.30
CA LYS A 128 -6.72 11.39 3.94
C LYS A 128 -7.25 10.21 3.09
N ILE A 129 -6.64 9.03 3.20
CA ILE A 129 -7.12 7.82 2.51
C ILE A 129 -8.52 7.45 3.00
N SER A 130 -8.79 7.51 4.31
CA SER A 130 -10.13 7.23 4.84
C SER A 130 -11.20 8.13 4.22
N SER A 131 -10.86 9.39 3.91
CA SER A 131 -11.78 10.33 3.27
C SER A 131 -12.10 9.99 1.81
N ILE A 132 -11.23 9.29 1.11
CA ILE A 132 -11.41 8.90 -0.31
C ILE A 132 -11.85 7.44 -0.49
N LEU A 133 -11.89 6.63 0.55
CA LEU A 133 -12.47 5.29 0.50
C LEU A 133 -13.99 5.35 0.42
N ASN A 134 -14.57 4.45 -0.37
CA ASN A 134 -15.99 4.12 -0.29
C ASN A 134 -16.29 3.38 1.02
N VAL A 135 -17.52 3.43 1.51
CA VAL A 135 -17.96 2.55 2.62
C VAL A 135 -17.83 1.09 2.18
N GLY A 136 -17.25 0.25 3.02
CA GLY A 136 -16.82 -1.10 2.67
C GLY A 136 -15.51 -1.17 1.88
N GLY A 137 -14.94 -0.02 1.52
CA GLY A 137 -13.61 0.04 0.86
C GLY A 137 -12.49 -0.30 1.83
N VAL A 138 -11.40 -0.85 1.30
CA VAL A 138 -10.29 -1.39 2.09
C VAL A 138 -9.01 -0.61 1.82
N LEU A 139 -8.32 -0.20 2.89
CA LEU A 139 -6.94 0.23 2.84
C LEU A 139 -6.04 -0.95 3.22
N TRP A 140 -5.17 -1.34 2.31
CA TRP A 140 -4.16 -2.37 2.53
C TRP A 140 -2.78 -1.76 2.72
N ILE A 141 -2.21 -1.95 3.90
CA ILE A 141 -0.90 -1.42 4.28
C ILE A 141 0.07 -2.57 4.49
N GLY A 142 1.25 -2.51 3.87
CA GLY A 142 2.42 -3.27 4.29
C GLY A 142 3.27 -2.38 5.19
N ALA A 143 3.28 -2.66 6.47
CA ALA A 143 3.89 -1.83 7.50
C ALA A 143 5.05 -2.52 8.20
N ASN A 144 6.01 -1.72 8.69
CA ASN A 144 7.02 -2.15 9.63
C ASN A 144 6.57 -1.70 11.03
N ILE A 145 6.26 -2.65 11.90
CA ILE A 145 5.97 -2.39 13.30
C ILE A 145 7.28 -2.46 14.07
N TYR A 146 7.50 -1.50 14.97
CA TYR A 146 8.66 -1.48 15.84
C TYR A 146 8.61 -2.65 16.83
N THR A 147 9.53 -3.59 16.64
CA THR A 147 9.96 -4.55 17.65
C THR A 147 11.42 -4.23 17.95
N ASP A 148 11.92 -4.42 19.15
CA ASP A 148 13.24 -4.00 19.66
C ASP A 148 14.46 -4.41 18.81
N SER A 149 14.27 -4.82 17.57
CA SER A 149 15.35 -5.15 16.64
C SER A 149 15.91 -3.89 15.97
N SER A 150 17.22 -3.73 16.01
CA SER A 150 17.94 -2.60 15.40
C SER A 150 17.72 -2.56 13.87
N TYR A 151 16.82 -1.73 13.39
CA TYR A 151 16.55 -1.56 11.97
C TYR A 151 17.76 -0.96 11.23
N LYS A 152 18.24 -1.66 10.23
CA LYS A 152 19.37 -1.23 9.36
C LYS A 152 18.96 -0.23 8.28
N PHE A 153 17.68 0.12 8.16
CA PHE A 153 17.17 0.97 7.10
C PHE A 153 16.52 2.24 7.66
N GLN A 154 16.68 3.37 6.96
CA GLN A 154 16.09 4.66 7.32
C GLN A 154 14.57 4.64 7.01
N THR A 155 13.82 3.86 7.75
CA THR A 155 12.36 3.85 7.75
C THR A 155 11.88 4.38 9.09
N TYR A 156 10.63 4.79 9.11
CA TYR A 156 9.93 5.20 10.31
C TYR A 156 8.93 4.10 10.71
N PRO A 157 9.38 3.08 11.48
CA PRO A 157 8.48 2.06 11.98
C PRO A 157 7.47 2.69 12.94
N VAL A 158 6.28 2.14 12.99
CA VAL A 158 5.25 2.56 13.95
C VAL A 158 5.29 1.68 15.19
N PRO A 159 4.95 2.23 16.37
CA PRO A 159 4.86 1.43 17.59
C PRO A 159 3.72 0.41 17.49
N ARG A 160 3.84 -0.68 18.24
CA ARG A 160 2.76 -1.65 18.41
C ARG A 160 1.51 -0.92 18.95
N GLY A 161 0.35 -1.23 18.42
CA GLY A 161 -0.91 -0.56 18.77
C GLY A 161 -1.19 0.75 18.03
N PHE A 162 -0.28 1.20 17.16
CA PHE A 162 -0.47 2.43 16.37
C PHE A 162 -1.79 2.42 15.55
N TYR A 163 -2.08 1.32 14.88
CA TYR A 163 -3.28 1.22 14.04
C TYR A 163 -4.55 1.08 14.86
N GLU A 164 -4.50 0.41 16.02
CA GLU A 164 -5.60 0.34 16.97
C GLU A 164 -5.94 1.72 17.53
N GLU A 165 -4.92 2.49 17.96
CA GLU A 165 -5.08 3.86 18.42
C GLU A 165 -5.68 4.75 17.32
N LEU A 166 -5.21 4.58 16.08
CA LEU A 166 -5.71 5.32 14.94
C LEU A 166 -7.20 5.02 14.68
N CYS A 167 -7.62 3.75 14.72
CA CYS A 167 -9.03 3.37 14.58
C CYS A 167 -9.88 3.82 15.78
N ASN A 168 -9.31 3.86 16.97
CA ASN A 168 -10.00 4.40 18.16
C ASN A 168 -10.28 5.90 18.04
N THR A 169 -9.42 6.64 17.34
CA THR A 169 -9.60 8.07 17.03
C THR A 169 -10.44 8.29 15.78
N ASN A 170 -10.18 7.53 14.72
CA ASN A 170 -10.95 7.59 13.47
C ASN A 170 -12.00 6.47 13.44
N LYS A 171 -13.18 6.74 14.04
CA LYS A 171 -14.29 5.77 14.14
C LYS A 171 -14.87 5.32 12.79
N SER A 172 -14.42 5.87 11.68
CA SER A 172 -14.84 5.42 10.35
C SER A 172 -14.06 4.21 9.84
N LEU A 173 -13.01 3.79 10.54
CA LEU A 173 -12.15 2.67 10.15
C LEU A 173 -12.25 1.52 11.14
N ASP A 174 -12.29 0.31 10.62
CA ASP A 174 -12.20 -0.95 11.36
C ASP A 174 -10.88 -1.65 11.01
N LEU A 175 -10.21 -2.19 12.03
CA LEU A 175 -8.87 -2.78 11.92
C LEU A 175 -8.92 -4.30 11.82
N GLU A 176 -8.21 -4.83 10.83
CA GLU A 176 -7.75 -6.22 10.84
C GLU A 176 -6.25 -6.25 10.59
N GLU A 177 -5.50 -6.80 11.51
CA GLU A 177 -4.04 -6.95 11.44
C GLU A 177 -3.67 -8.42 11.33
N PHE A 178 -2.71 -8.75 10.47
CA PHE A 178 -2.19 -10.11 10.37
C PHE A 178 -0.70 -10.10 9.98
N SER A 179 0.03 -11.09 10.49
CA SER A 179 1.45 -11.29 10.18
C SER A 179 1.63 -11.85 8.77
N GLU A 180 2.65 -11.38 8.06
CA GLU A 180 3.05 -11.95 6.77
C GLU A 180 3.57 -13.39 6.91
N LEU A 181 4.08 -13.77 8.07
CA LEU A 181 4.45 -15.16 8.38
C LEU A 181 3.25 -16.12 8.22
N GLU A 182 2.04 -15.69 8.55
CA GLU A 182 0.83 -16.46 8.30
C GLU A 182 0.55 -16.62 6.79
N VAL A 183 1.04 -15.68 5.99
CA VAL A 183 0.82 -15.67 4.54
C VAL A 183 1.80 -16.59 3.81
N PHE A 184 3.07 -16.65 4.22
CA PHE A 184 4.14 -17.29 3.44
C PHE A 184 4.75 -18.55 4.05
N GLY A 185 4.72 -18.72 5.36
CA GLY A 185 5.07 -19.98 6.06
C GLY A 185 6.50 -20.52 5.89
N ASN A 186 7.45 -19.73 5.36
CA ASN A 186 8.77 -20.24 4.96
C ASN A 186 9.97 -19.52 5.59
N GLY A 187 9.80 -18.81 6.69
CA GLY A 187 10.88 -18.29 7.52
C GLY A 187 11.83 -17.26 6.86
N LYS A 188 11.47 -16.70 5.70
CA LYS A 188 12.29 -15.72 4.97
C LYS A 188 11.97 -14.27 5.32
N TYR A 189 11.05 -14.03 6.25
CA TYR A 189 10.51 -12.72 6.54
C TYR A 189 11.08 -12.11 7.79
N ASP A 190 11.23 -10.80 7.73
CA ASP A 190 11.46 -9.96 8.88
C ASP A 190 10.22 -10.08 9.80
N PRO A 191 10.36 -10.57 11.05
CA PRO A 191 9.24 -10.71 11.98
C PRO A 191 8.56 -9.37 12.30
N ASP A 192 9.18 -8.26 11.90
CA ASP A 192 8.69 -6.92 12.13
C ASP A 192 7.81 -6.39 10.97
N GLN A 193 7.65 -7.16 9.90
CA GLN A 193 6.72 -6.81 8.82
C GLN A 193 5.32 -7.35 9.11
N THR A 194 4.36 -6.45 9.08
CA THR A 194 2.95 -6.76 9.29
C THR A 194 2.12 -6.21 8.14
N THR A 195 1.15 -6.98 7.70
CA THR A 195 0.10 -6.52 6.82
C THR A 195 -1.08 -6.03 7.65
N VAL A 196 -1.54 -4.83 7.37
CA VAL A 196 -2.68 -4.21 8.04
C VAL A 196 -3.77 -3.94 7.03
N LEU A 197 -4.99 -4.34 7.36
CA LEU A 197 -6.19 -4.01 6.60
C LEU A 197 -7.09 -3.10 7.44
N LEU A 198 -7.42 -1.94 6.88
CA LEU A 198 -8.38 -1.01 7.44
C LEU A 198 -9.60 -0.94 6.52
N THR A 199 -10.77 -1.27 7.05
CA THR A 199 -12.02 -1.21 6.30
C THR A 199 -12.80 0.04 6.70
N LYS A 200 -13.29 0.79 5.73
CA LYS A 200 -14.17 1.93 6.00
C LYS A 200 -15.57 1.44 6.32
N ILE A 201 -16.06 1.71 7.52
CA ILE A 201 -17.36 1.24 8.03
C ILE A 201 -18.45 2.31 8.06
N THR A 202 -18.08 3.61 8.04
CA THR A 202 -19.02 4.73 8.04
C THR A 202 -18.59 5.86 7.11
N PHE A 203 -19.50 6.80 6.82
CA PHE A 203 -19.21 8.02 6.04
C PHE A 203 -18.45 9.08 6.83
#